data_a6ff60207a88967ee62c3f4b45d8b096
#
_entry.id   a6ff60207a88967ee62c3f4b45d8b096
#
_cell.length_a   1.000
_cell.length_b   1.000
_cell.length_c   1.000
_cell.angle_alpha   90.00
_cell.angle_beta   90.00
_cell.angle_gamma   90.00
#
_symmetry.space_group_name_H-M   'P 1'
#
loop_
_entity.id
_entity.type
_entity.pdbx_description
1 polymer ?
#
loop_
_entity_poly.entity_id
_entity_poly.type
_entity_poly.pdbx_seq_one_letter_code
_entity_poly.pdbx_strand_id
1 'polypeptide(L)'
;MQLYKFKIILLYIFLINLLLSSALVAQSIDHNGANVFMYHRFDEPKYPSTNINTEVLKQHLEYLIQNEFNIVSINEILNKKNLKDPFLTKTTAFTVDDAFLSFFENGWPIFKKYNIPVTLFVSTDVVEENHWNYMSWDQLRQFIKEGGSVGLHSASHGHLPQYNINDIEIDLIESMKLIEKELGLNPKVFAYPYGEASNGIIGLLQKLNINYACLLYTSD
;
A
#
# COMPACT_ATOMS: atom_id res chain seq x y z
N MET A 1 48.54 -30.70 39.73
CA MET A 1 47.30 -30.01 40.24
C MET A 1 47.12 -28.63 39.59
N GLN A 2 48.12 -27.85 39.29
CA GLN A 2 48.03 -26.51 38.71
C GLN A 2 47.61 -26.51 37.22
N LEU A 3 48.05 -27.47 36.39
CA LEU A 3 47.69 -27.56 34.96
C LEU A 3 46.19 -27.90 34.74
N TYR A 4 45.57 -28.63 35.66
CA TYR A 4 44.17 -28.99 35.56
C TYR A 4 43.22 -27.79 35.81
N LYS A 5 43.59 -26.93 36.76
CA LYS A 5 42.85 -25.68 37.07
C LYS A 5 42.90 -24.71 35.88
N PHE A 6 44.02 -24.63 35.19
CA PHE A 6 44.21 -23.75 34.04
C PHE A 6 43.34 -24.17 32.83
N LYS A 7 43.22 -25.47 32.59
CA LYS A 7 42.36 -26.03 31.51
C LYS A 7 40.87 -25.78 31.80
N ILE A 8 40.46 -25.87 33.05
CA ILE A 8 39.06 -25.64 33.45
C ILE A 8 38.73 -24.15 33.28
N ILE A 9 39.60 -23.24 33.65
CA ILE A 9 39.41 -21.79 33.49
C ILE A 9 39.33 -21.41 32.01
N LEU A 10 40.17 -21.97 31.14
CA LEU A 10 40.13 -21.75 29.70
C LEU A 10 38.83 -22.27 29.08
N LEU A 11 38.31 -23.42 29.53
CA LEU A 11 37.04 -23.97 29.08
C LEU A 11 35.84 -23.09 29.50
N TYR A 12 35.88 -22.54 30.72
CA TYR A 12 34.84 -21.61 31.20
C TYR A 12 34.85 -20.28 30.44
N ILE A 13 36.03 -19.73 30.13
CA ILE A 13 36.15 -18.50 29.34
C ILE A 13 35.68 -18.76 27.90
N PHE A 14 35.94 -19.93 27.32
CA PHE A 14 35.47 -20.31 25.99
C PHE A 14 33.94 -20.47 25.94
N LEU A 15 33.33 -21.11 26.97
CA LEU A 15 31.88 -21.26 27.12
C LEU A 15 31.17 -19.92 27.36
N ILE A 16 31.76 -19.01 28.14
CA ILE A 16 31.21 -17.67 28.35
C ILE A 16 31.26 -16.84 27.08
N ASN A 17 32.35 -16.93 26.28
CA ASN A 17 32.43 -16.26 24.99
C ASN A 17 31.46 -16.89 23.97
N LEU A 18 31.20 -18.20 24.02
CA LEU A 18 30.22 -18.85 23.16
C LEU A 18 28.78 -18.43 23.53
N LEU A 19 28.49 -18.24 24.84
CA LEU A 19 27.21 -17.73 25.31
C LEU A 19 27.03 -16.23 25.05
N LEU A 20 28.11 -15.46 25.08
CA LEU A 20 28.10 -14.04 24.72
C LEU A 20 28.02 -13.79 23.20
N SER A 21 28.54 -14.72 22.37
CA SER A 21 28.41 -14.63 20.93
C SER A 21 27.03 -15.07 20.40
N SER A 22 26.29 -15.87 21.15
CA SER A 22 24.90 -16.18 20.82
C SER A 22 23.90 -15.09 21.30
N ALA A 23 24.36 -14.16 22.12
CA ALA A 23 23.69 -12.90 22.43
C ALA A 23 24.09 -11.79 21.43
N LEU A 24 24.57 -12.16 20.23
CA LEU A 24 24.54 -11.25 19.10
C LEU A 24 23.07 -11.03 18.75
N VAL A 25 22.53 -10.07 19.51
CA VAL A 25 21.43 -9.20 19.21
C VAL A 25 21.02 -9.43 17.76
N ALA A 26 19.91 -10.15 17.56
CA ALA A 26 19.04 -9.79 16.49
C ALA A 26 18.77 -8.30 16.70
N GLN A 27 19.56 -7.46 16.07
CA GLN A 27 19.29 -6.05 15.99
C GLN A 27 17.89 -6.03 15.39
N SER A 28 16.90 -5.78 16.23
CA SER A 28 15.56 -5.49 15.75
C SER A 28 15.79 -4.33 14.78
N ILE A 29 15.70 -4.62 13.50
CA ILE A 29 15.64 -3.58 12.49
C ILE A 29 14.42 -2.80 12.96
N ASP A 30 14.67 -1.64 13.53
CA ASP A 30 13.63 -0.74 14.02
C ASP A 30 12.92 -0.23 12.77
N HIS A 31 11.97 -1.02 12.28
CA HIS A 31 11.12 -0.68 11.16
C HIS A 31 10.15 0.39 11.65
N ASN A 32 10.65 1.62 11.76
CA ASN A 32 9.86 2.82 11.98
C ASN A 32 9.00 3.15 10.74
N GLY A 33 8.37 2.15 10.15
CA GLY A 33 7.58 2.25 8.93
C GLY A 33 6.34 1.39 8.96
N ALA A 34 5.42 1.69 8.07
CA ALA A 34 4.24 0.87 7.79
C ALA A 34 4.42 0.16 6.45
N ASN A 35 4.02 -1.10 6.39
CA ASN A 35 3.93 -1.83 5.13
C ASN A 35 2.60 -1.50 4.45
N VAL A 36 2.60 -1.33 3.13
CA VAL A 36 1.38 -1.15 2.34
C VAL A 36 1.25 -2.31 1.37
N PHE A 37 0.19 -3.10 1.52
CA PHE A 37 -0.15 -4.15 0.58
C PHE A 37 -1.02 -3.57 -0.52
N MET A 38 -0.59 -3.75 -1.78
CA MET A 38 -1.30 -3.29 -2.96
C MET A 38 -1.89 -4.48 -3.72
N TYR A 39 -3.14 -4.37 -4.12
CA TYR A 39 -3.86 -5.34 -4.96
C TYR A 39 -4.47 -4.63 -6.16
N HIS A 40 -5.00 -5.44 -7.12
CA HIS A 40 -5.71 -4.92 -8.29
C HIS A 40 -6.98 -5.73 -8.56
N ARG A 41 -6.83 -7.01 -8.94
CA ARG A 41 -7.92 -7.90 -9.37
C ARG A 41 -8.15 -9.02 -8.37
N PHE A 42 -9.39 -9.51 -8.33
CA PHE A 42 -9.82 -10.53 -7.38
C PHE A 42 -10.60 -11.64 -8.11
N ASP A 43 -10.10 -12.88 -8.01
CA ASP A 43 -10.64 -14.06 -8.70
C ASP A 43 -10.72 -13.94 -10.24
N GLU A 44 -9.74 -13.27 -10.83
CA GLU A 44 -9.55 -13.17 -12.27
C GLU A 44 -8.28 -13.91 -12.73
N PRO A 45 -8.23 -15.25 -12.74
CA PRO A 45 -7.02 -16.04 -12.99
C PRO A 45 -6.41 -15.84 -14.38
N LYS A 46 -7.13 -15.21 -15.28
CA LYS A 46 -6.62 -14.80 -16.60
C LYS A 46 -5.50 -13.76 -16.50
N TYR A 47 -5.41 -13.03 -15.39
CA TYR A 47 -4.44 -11.94 -15.17
C TYR A 47 -3.52 -12.26 -13.97
N PRO A 48 -2.69 -13.30 -14.05
CA PRO A 48 -1.99 -13.86 -12.88
C PRO A 48 -1.03 -12.88 -12.19
N SER A 49 -0.49 -11.89 -12.90
CA SER A 49 0.45 -10.89 -12.34
C SER A 49 -0.23 -9.82 -11.47
N THR A 50 -1.54 -9.61 -11.63
CA THR A 50 -2.29 -8.56 -10.91
C THR A 50 -3.48 -9.13 -10.13
N ASN A 51 -3.67 -10.45 -10.15
CA ASN A 51 -4.80 -11.13 -9.54
C ASN A 51 -4.43 -11.77 -8.20
N ILE A 52 -5.35 -11.69 -7.26
CA ILE A 52 -5.33 -12.51 -6.06
C ILE A 52 -6.61 -13.36 -5.99
N ASN A 53 -6.47 -14.63 -5.58
CA ASN A 53 -7.62 -15.45 -5.24
C ASN A 53 -8.19 -15.02 -3.89
N THR A 54 -9.51 -14.92 -3.77
CA THR A 54 -10.18 -14.43 -2.55
C THR A 54 -9.96 -15.32 -1.33
N GLU A 55 -9.74 -16.63 -1.49
CA GLU A 55 -9.35 -17.50 -0.37
C GLU A 55 -7.94 -17.19 0.14
N VAL A 56 -7.01 -16.85 -0.77
CA VAL A 56 -5.66 -16.41 -0.38
C VAL A 56 -5.73 -15.03 0.31
N LEU A 57 -6.57 -14.11 -0.20
CA LEU A 57 -6.81 -12.84 0.48
C LEU A 57 -7.28 -13.05 1.93
N LYS A 58 -8.26 -13.92 2.16
CA LYS A 58 -8.74 -14.24 3.52
C LYS A 58 -7.61 -14.74 4.41
N GLN A 59 -6.77 -15.65 3.90
CA GLN A 59 -5.61 -16.16 4.64
C GLN A 59 -4.61 -15.04 4.99
N HIS A 60 -4.34 -14.09 4.08
CA HIS A 60 -3.50 -12.93 4.35
C HIS A 60 -4.08 -12.08 5.50
N LEU A 61 -5.39 -11.76 5.43
CA LEU A 61 -6.04 -10.93 6.45
C LEU A 61 -6.07 -11.63 7.81
N GLU A 62 -6.42 -12.92 7.83
CA GLU A 62 -6.45 -13.72 9.05
C GLU A 62 -5.06 -13.84 9.69
N TYR A 63 -4.01 -14.05 8.88
CA TYR A 63 -2.63 -14.07 9.37
C TYR A 63 -2.25 -12.75 10.06
N LEU A 64 -2.55 -11.61 9.43
CA LEU A 64 -2.24 -10.30 9.98
C LEU A 64 -2.99 -10.03 11.29
N ILE A 65 -4.29 -10.40 11.34
CA ILE A 65 -5.12 -10.25 12.54
C ILE A 65 -4.61 -11.14 13.66
N GLN A 66 -4.35 -12.44 13.39
CA GLN A 66 -3.86 -13.40 14.38
C GLN A 66 -2.48 -13.05 14.94
N ASN A 67 -1.65 -12.38 14.14
CA ASN A 67 -0.32 -11.92 14.54
C ASN A 67 -0.31 -10.47 15.05
N GLU A 68 -1.50 -9.92 15.39
CA GLU A 68 -1.66 -8.60 16.03
C GLU A 68 -1.05 -7.44 15.23
N PHE A 69 -1.16 -7.48 13.89
CA PHE A 69 -0.79 -6.34 13.08
C PHE A 69 -1.76 -5.18 13.32
N ASN A 70 -1.20 -3.98 13.44
CA ASN A 70 -1.97 -2.76 13.50
C ASN A 70 -2.38 -2.35 12.07
N ILE A 71 -3.61 -2.73 11.68
CA ILE A 71 -4.14 -2.46 10.33
C ILE A 71 -4.83 -1.10 10.35
N VAL A 72 -4.31 -0.16 9.55
CA VAL A 72 -4.75 1.23 9.53
C VAL A 72 -5.04 1.70 8.11
N SER A 73 -5.71 2.84 7.96
CA SER A 73 -5.88 3.49 6.66
C SER A 73 -4.59 4.20 6.21
N ILE A 74 -4.45 4.44 4.91
CA ILE A 74 -3.37 5.29 4.36
C ILE A 74 -3.39 6.68 5.02
N ASN A 75 -4.57 7.25 5.24
CA ASN A 75 -4.70 8.56 5.88
C ASN A 75 -4.15 8.58 7.31
N GLU A 76 -4.33 7.50 8.08
CA GLU A 76 -3.74 7.39 9.42
C GLU A 76 -2.21 7.32 9.37
N ILE A 77 -1.65 6.56 8.40
CA ILE A 77 -0.20 6.52 8.17
C ILE A 77 0.33 7.93 7.86
N LEU A 78 -0.31 8.65 6.95
CA LEU A 78 0.12 9.97 6.52
C LEU A 78 0.01 11.01 7.64
N ASN A 79 -1.04 10.95 8.45
CA ASN A 79 -1.20 11.83 9.60
C ASN A 79 -0.12 11.59 10.67
N LYS A 80 0.23 10.33 10.94
CA LYS A 80 1.28 9.98 11.91
C LYS A 80 2.69 10.35 11.42
N LYS A 81 2.96 10.32 10.11
CA LYS A 81 4.25 10.75 9.55
C LYS A 81 4.58 12.20 9.90
N ASN A 82 3.58 13.04 10.09
CA ASN A 82 3.74 14.44 10.50
C ASN A 82 3.86 14.63 12.02
N LEU A 83 3.51 13.62 12.80
CA LEU A 83 3.69 13.58 14.25
C LEU A 83 4.98 12.79 14.49
N LYS A 84 5.96 13.29 15.15
CA LYS A 84 7.23 12.61 15.49
C LYS A 84 7.04 11.29 16.28
N ASP A 85 5.89 10.67 16.18
CA ASP A 85 5.51 9.45 16.86
C ASP A 85 5.92 8.23 16.00
N PRO A 86 6.76 7.34 16.50
CA PRO A 86 7.14 6.14 15.76
C PRO A 86 5.89 5.32 15.46
N PHE A 87 5.80 4.79 14.22
CA PHE A 87 4.79 3.78 13.92
C PHE A 87 4.96 2.62 14.88
N LEU A 88 3.85 2.13 15.41
CA LEU A 88 3.85 0.87 16.14
C LEU A 88 4.46 -0.20 15.23
N THR A 89 5.30 -1.04 15.79
CA THR A 89 5.80 -2.24 15.09
C THR A 89 4.61 -3.00 14.50
N LYS A 90 4.78 -3.59 13.32
CA LYS A 90 3.72 -4.31 12.60
C LYS A 90 2.53 -3.43 12.13
N THR A 91 2.76 -2.16 11.77
CA THR A 91 1.72 -1.35 11.14
C THR A 91 1.60 -1.68 9.65
N THR A 92 0.36 -1.84 9.16
CA THR A 92 0.09 -2.13 7.75
C THR A 92 -1.18 -1.43 7.25
N ALA A 93 -1.23 -1.18 5.94
CA ALA A 93 -2.40 -0.66 5.26
C ALA A 93 -2.64 -1.41 3.94
N PHE A 94 -3.83 -1.25 3.39
CA PHE A 94 -4.24 -1.89 2.14
C PHE A 94 -4.65 -0.85 1.10
N THR A 95 -4.15 -1.04 -0.11
CA THR A 95 -4.54 -0.29 -1.30
C THR A 95 -4.98 -1.22 -2.40
N VAL A 96 -5.84 -0.71 -3.28
CA VAL A 96 -6.23 -1.38 -4.51
C VAL A 96 -6.13 -0.37 -5.63
N ASP A 97 -5.56 -0.76 -6.75
CA ASP A 97 -5.36 0.12 -7.90
C ASP A 97 -6.36 -0.18 -9.02
N ASP A 98 -6.55 0.75 -9.94
CA ASP A 98 -7.31 0.69 -11.19
C ASP A 98 -8.84 0.72 -11.08
N ALA A 99 -9.43 0.44 -9.94
CA ALA A 99 -10.90 0.33 -9.77
C ALA A 99 -11.54 -0.79 -10.62
N PHE A 100 -10.89 -1.97 -10.73
CA PHE A 100 -11.51 -3.12 -11.40
C PHE A 100 -12.82 -3.56 -10.73
N LEU A 101 -13.79 -3.97 -11.54
CA LEU A 101 -15.09 -4.46 -11.05
C LEU A 101 -14.93 -5.66 -10.10
N SER A 102 -13.96 -6.53 -10.36
CA SER A 102 -13.68 -7.70 -9.52
C SER A 102 -13.28 -7.34 -8.08
N PHE A 103 -12.68 -6.17 -7.85
CA PHE A 103 -12.47 -5.68 -6.50
C PHE A 103 -13.82 -5.42 -5.79
N PHE A 104 -14.72 -4.69 -6.44
CA PHE A 104 -16.01 -4.35 -5.84
C PHE A 104 -16.87 -5.58 -5.54
N GLU A 105 -16.90 -6.54 -6.47
CA GLU A 105 -17.72 -7.75 -6.38
C GLU A 105 -17.13 -8.82 -5.45
N ASN A 106 -15.82 -9.06 -5.51
CA ASN A 106 -15.17 -10.19 -4.84
C ASN A 106 -14.29 -9.76 -3.66
N GLY A 107 -13.51 -8.68 -3.81
CA GLY A 107 -12.54 -8.22 -2.81
C GLY A 107 -13.18 -7.39 -1.69
N TRP A 108 -13.93 -6.35 -2.04
CA TRP A 108 -14.50 -5.41 -1.09
C TRP A 108 -15.40 -6.06 -0.01
N PRO A 109 -16.28 -7.02 -0.32
CA PRO A 109 -17.05 -7.74 0.69
C PRO A 109 -16.20 -8.42 1.77
N ILE A 110 -15.01 -8.88 1.40
CA ILE A 110 -14.08 -9.53 2.34
C ILE A 110 -13.45 -8.47 3.25
N PHE A 111 -12.90 -7.39 2.71
CA PHE A 111 -12.34 -6.29 3.51
C PHE A 111 -13.37 -5.74 4.51
N LYS A 112 -14.62 -5.54 4.07
CA LYS A 112 -15.73 -5.13 4.94
C LYS A 112 -15.98 -6.12 6.08
N LYS A 113 -16.03 -7.41 5.76
CA LYS A 113 -16.29 -8.47 6.77
C LYS A 113 -15.27 -8.43 7.91
N TYR A 114 -14.02 -8.11 7.61
CA TYR A 114 -12.94 -8.01 8.59
C TYR A 114 -12.75 -6.59 9.15
N ASN A 115 -13.60 -5.62 8.77
CA ASN A 115 -13.48 -4.20 9.12
C ASN A 115 -12.11 -3.58 8.77
N ILE A 116 -11.54 -3.97 7.62
CA ILE A 116 -10.24 -3.50 7.16
C ILE A 116 -10.40 -2.30 6.25
N PRO A 117 -9.76 -1.16 6.58
CA PRO A 117 -9.80 0.02 5.73
C PRO A 117 -9.02 -0.21 4.43
N VAL A 118 -9.57 0.27 3.31
CA VAL A 118 -8.96 0.19 1.99
C VAL A 118 -8.97 1.56 1.32
N THR A 119 -7.87 1.92 0.67
CA THR A 119 -7.81 3.05 -0.26
C THR A 119 -7.77 2.53 -1.69
N LEU A 120 -8.75 2.93 -2.50
CA LEU A 120 -8.85 2.60 -3.92
C LEU A 120 -8.27 3.75 -4.75
N PHE A 121 -7.24 3.50 -5.53
CA PHE A 121 -6.68 4.45 -6.47
C PHE A 121 -7.38 4.31 -7.83
N VAL A 122 -8.03 5.38 -8.29
CA VAL A 122 -8.96 5.35 -9.41
C VAL A 122 -8.36 6.02 -10.63
N SER A 123 -8.29 5.29 -11.75
CA SER A 123 -8.09 5.84 -13.09
C SER A 123 -9.44 6.25 -13.66
N THR A 124 -9.65 7.53 -13.94
CA THR A 124 -11.00 8.06 -14.13
C THR A 124 -11.58 7.82 -15.51
N ASP A 125 -10.78 7.73 -16.57
CA ASP A 125 -11.28 7.58 -17.95
C ASP A 125 -12.07 6.27 -18.13
N VAL A 126 -11.54 5.14 -17.63
CA VAL A 126 -12.21 3.85 -17.74
C VAL A 126 -13.53 3.78 -16.96
N VAL A 127 -13.65 4.59 -15.91
CA VAL A 127 -14.90 4.73 -15.12
C VAL A 127 -15.90 5.63 -15.87
N GLU A 128 -15.46 6.76 -16.43
CA GLU A 128 -16.28 7.69 -17.20
C GLU A 128 -16.81 7.05 -18.47
N GLU A 129 -16.00 6.23 -19.13
CA GLU A 129 -16.38 5.45 -20.31
C GLU A 129 -17.33 4.28 -20.00
N ASN A 130 -17.64 4.02 -18.72
CA ASN A 130 -18.41 2.84 -18.27
C ASN A 130 -17.84 1.52 -18.81
N HIS A 131 -16.54 1.38 -18.78
CA HIS A 131 -15.90 0.16 -19.29
C HIS A 131 -16.32 -1.05 -18.44
N TRP A 132 -16.83 -2.10 -19.07
CA TRP A 132 -17.51 -3.24 -18.44
C TRP A 132 -16.70 -3.97 -17.33
N ASN A 133 -15.39 -3.84 -17.32
CA ASN A 133 -14.50 -4.53 -16.38
C ASN A 133 -14.07 -3.63 -15.19
N TYR A 134 -14.60 -2.42 -15.12
CA TYR A 134 -14.29 -1.45 -14.07
C TYR A 134 -15.54 -1.04 -13.30
N MET A 135 -15.34 -0.49 -12.11
CA MET A 135 -16.42 0.03 -11.31
C MET A 135 -17.05 1.25 -11.99
N SER A 136 -18.37 1.37 -11.85
CA SER A 136 -19.09 2.59 -12.21
C SER A 136 -18.98 3.65 -11.12
N TRP A 137 -19.32 4.91 -11.44
CA TRP A 137 -19.42 5.98 -10.44
C TRP A 137 -20.41 5.64 -9.30
N ASP A 138 -21.52 4.94 -9.58
CA ASP A 138 -22.46 4.50 -8.54
C ASP A 138 -21.82 3.48 -7.59
N GLN A 139 -21.03 2.55 -8.09
CA GLN A 139 -20.31 1.58 -7.27
C GLN A 139 -19.22 2.26 -6.44
N LEU A 140 -18.52 3.27 -6.99
CA LEU A 140 -17.57 4.08 -6.24
C LEU A 140 -18.26 4.88 -5.11
N ARG A 141 -19.44 5.48 -5.38
CA ARG A 141 -20.26 6.13 -4.35
C ARG A 141 -20.67 5.15 -3.25
N GLN A 142 -21.08 3.94 -3.63
CA GLN A 142 -21.41 2.89 -2.67
C GLN A 142 -20.19 2.48 -1.83
N PHE A 143 -19.05 2.24 -2.46
CA PHE A 143 -17.78 1.90 -1.79
C PHE A 143 -17.41 2.94 -0.72
N ILE A 144 -17.50 4.23 -1.06
CA ILE A 144 -17.23 5.34 -0.12
C ILE A 144 -18.25 5.35 1.03
N LYS A 145 -19.56 5.21 0.72
CA LYS A 145 -20.62 5.14 1.72
C LYS A 145 -20.43 3.99 2.70
N GLU A 146 -19.81 2.91 2.26
CA GLU A 146 -19.52 1.72 3.06
C GLU A 146 -18.17 1.80 3.81
N GLY A 147 -17.48 2.94 3.76
CA GLY A 147 -16.25 3.21 4.54
C GLY A 147 -14.94 3.10 3.75
N GLY A 148 -14.99 2.86 2.45
CA GLY A 148 -13.83 2.91 1.58
C GLY A 148 -13.32 4.33 1.36
N SER A 149 -12.05 4.49 1.02
CA SER A 149 -11.45 5.78 0.65
C SER A 149 -10.88 5.74 -0.77
N VAL A 150 -10.85 6.91 -1.43
CA VAL A 150 -10.42 7.05 -2.84
C VAL A 150 -9.16 7.91 -2.91
N GLY A 151 -8.21 7.49 -3.75
CA GLY A 151 -7.03 8.22 -4.19
C GLY A 151 -6.98 8.38 -5.70
N LEU A 152 -6.02 9.15 -6.20
CA LEU A 152 -5.82 9.45 -7.61
C LEU A 152 -4.89 8.41 -8.27
N HIS A 153 -5.20 7.99 -9.51
CA HIS A 153 -4.37 7.10 -10.32
C HIS A 153 -4.24 7.57 -11.78
N SER A 154 -4.15 8.88 -11.99
CA SER A 154 -4.27 9.60 -13.26
C SER A 154 -5.68 9.48 -13.89
N ALA A 155 -5.91 10.14 -15.01
CA ALA A 155 -7.12 9.92 -15.80
C ALA A 155 -6.96 8.70 -16.70
N SER A 156 -5.92 8.71 -17.53
CA SER A 156 -5.70 7.76 -18.63
C SER A 156 -5.03 6.45 -18.23
N HIS A 157 -4.47 6.32 -17.01
CA HIS A 157 -3.58 5.20 -16.65
C HIS A 157 -2.42 5.02 -17.63
N GLY A 158 -1.86 6.13 -18.15
CA GLY A 158 -0.77 6.08 -19.12
C GLY A 158 0.62 5.93 -18.51
N HIS A 159 1.62 5.62 -19.34
CA HIS A 159 3.03 5.66 -18.97
C HIS A 159 3.50 7.11 -18.85
N LEU A 160 3.15 7.77 -17.73
CA LEU A 160 3.32 9.21 -17.54
C LEU A 160 4.72 9.75 -17.87
N PRO A 161 5.85 9.07 -17.55
CA PRO A 161 7.18 9.58 -17.92
C PRO A 161 7.43 9.67 -19.43
N GLN A 162 6.60 9.06 -20.27
CA GLN A 162 6.70 9.10 -21.72
C GLN A 162 5.96 10.30 -22.33
N TYR A 163 5.15 11.01 -21.54
CA TYR A 163 4.37 12.17 -21.98
C TYR A 163 5.12 13.48 -21.71
N ASN A 164 4.77 14.54 -22.41
CA ASN A 164 5.25 15.86 -22.03
C ASN A 164 4.56 16.34 -20.75
N ILE A 165 5.22 17.23 -20.01
CA ILE A 165 4.76 17.65 -18.69
C ILE A 165 3.39 18.36 -18.71
N ASN A 166 3.05 19.04 -19.80
CA ASN A 166 1.76 19.73 -19.93
C ASN A 166 0.62 18.72 -20.11
N ASP A 167 0.84 17.65 -20.88
CA ASP A 167 -0.15 16.59 -21.07
C ASP A 167 -0.38 15.82 -19.75
N ILE A 168 0.69 15.59 -18.98
CA ILE A 168 0.57 15.00 -17.64
C ILE A 168 -0.24 15.92 -16.71
N GLU A 169 0.02 17.24 -16.75
CA GLU A 169 -0.73 18.21 -15.94
C GLU A 169 -2.23 18.19 -16.30
N ILE A 170 -2.56 18.11 -17.58
CA ILE A 170 -3.95 18.02 -18.05
C ILE A 170 -4.60 16.73 -17.54
N ASP A 171 -3.96 15.57 -17.73
CA ASP A 171 -4.44 14.26 -17.27
C ASP A 171 -4.75 14.27 -15.76
N LEU A 172 -3.82 14.76 -14.93
CA LEU A 172 -4.01 14.83 -13.49
C LEU A 172 -5.16 15.77 -13.09
N ILE A 173 -5.27 16.94 -13.73
CA ILE A 173 -6.33 17.92 -13.47
C ILE A 173 -7.69 17.35 -13.87
N GLU A 174 -7.79 16.65 -14.98
CA GLU A 174 -9.02 15.99 -15.44
C GLU A 174 -9.47 14.92 -14.45
N SER A 175 -8.55 14.07 -14.01
CA SER A 175 -8.83 13.07 -12.96
C SER A 175 -9.37 13.72 -11.68
N MET A 176 -8.69 14.79 -11.20
CA MET A 176 -9.13 15.51 -9.99
C MET A 176 -10.53 16.11 -10.16
N LYS A 177 -10.81 16.73 -11.30
CA LYS A 177 -12.12 17.34 -11.59
C LYS A 177 -13.25 16.29 -11.65
N LEU A 178 -12.99 15.15 -12.29
CA LEU A 178 -13.98 14.06 -12.36
C LEU A 178 -14.28 13.50 -10.98
N ILE A 179 -13.27 13.24 -10.16
CA ILE A 179 -13.46 12.77 -8.77
C ILE A 179 -14.23 13.81 -7.94
N GLU A 180 -13.92 15.10 -8.06
CA GLU A 180 -14.66 16.16 -7.37
C GLU A 180 -16.11 16.23 -7.84
N LYS A 181 -16.35 16.21 -9.14
CA LYS A 181 -17.69 16.27 -9.74
C LYS A 181 -18.57 15.09 -9.33
N GLU A 182 -18.03 13.85 -9.43
CA GLU A 182 -18.81 12.63 -9.28
C GLU A 182 -18.90 12.13 -7.83
N LEU A 183 -17.86 12.39 -7.03
CA LEU A 183 -17.76 11.88 -5.66
C LEU A 183 -17.76 12.96 -4.58
N GLY A 184 -17.61 14.23 -4.95
CA GLY A 184 -17.48 15.35 -4.00
C GLY A 184 -16.17 15.30 -3.19
N LEU A 185 -15.14 14.62 -3.68
CA LEU A 185 -13.87 14.40 -2.97
C LEU A 185 -12.74 15.18 -3.63
N ASN A 186 -11.71 15.52 -2.82
CA ASN A 186 -10.47 16.11 -3.29
C ASN A 186 -9.28 15.34 -2.68
N PRO A 187 -8.97 14.13 -3.18
CA PRO A 187 -7.91 13.29 -2.65
C PRO A 187 -6.53 13.99 -2.74
N LYS A 188 -5.69 13.75 -1.72
CA LYS A 188 -4.32 14.28 -1.65
C LYS A 188 -3.27 13.17 -1.72
N VAL A 189 -3.70 11.98 -2.09
CA VAL A 189 -2.88 10.79 -2.27
C VAL A 189 -2.98 10.32 -3.72
N PHE A 190 -1.86 9.89 -4.27
CA PHE A 190 -1.71 9.44 -5.65
C PHE A 190 -0.97 8.09 -5.68
N ALA A 191 -1.32 7.20 -6.59
CA ALA A 191 -0.48 6.07 -6.96
C ALA A 191 0.02 6.26 -8.39
N TYR A 192 1.30 5.96 -8.61
CA TYR A 192 1.89 6.07 -9.95
C TYR A 192 1.45 4.89 -10.82
N PRO A 193 0.76 5.12 -11.97
CA PRO A 193 0.53 4.05 -12.95
C PRO A 193 1.84 3.33 -13.28
N TYR A 194 1.80 2.00 -13.29
CA TYR A 194 2.96 1.10 -13.51
C TYR A 194 4.12 1.30 -12.51
N GLY A 195 3.95 2.06 -11.43
CA GLY A 195 5.05 2.42 -10.52
C GLY A 195 6.08 3.38 -11.13
N GLU A 196 5.77 4.06 -12.23
CA GLU A 196 6.69 4.91 -12.97
C GLU A 196 6.66 6.35 -12.47
N ALA A 197 7.74 6.80 -11.84
CA ALA A 197 7.90 8.17 -11.34
C ALA A 197 9.03 8.90 -12.04
N SER A 198 8.94 10.24 -12.07
CA SER A 198 10.04 11.10 -12.48
C SER A 198 10.05 12.39 -11.64
N ASN A 199 11.19 13.08 -11.58
CA ASN A 199 11.30 14.34 -10.87
C ASN A 199 10.30 15.41 -11.38
N GLY A 200 9.99 15.41 -12.69
CA GLY A 200 9.00 16.29 -13.28
C GLY A 200 7.59 16.02 -12.74
N ILE A 201 7.20 14.76 -12.68
CA ILE A 201 5.90 14.34 -12.15
C ILE A 201 5.82 14.67 -10.65
N ILE A 202 6.87 14.40 -9.88
CA ILE A 202 6.91 14.74 -8.44
C ILE A 202 6.68 16.23 -8.23
N GLY A 203 7.38 17.09 -8.99
CA GLY A 203 7.20 18.54 -8.92
C GLY A 203 5.79 18.99 -9.30
N LEU A 204 5.18 18.32 -10.28
CA LEU A 204 3.81 18.59 -10.70
C LEU A 204 2.78 18.19 -9.64
N LEU A 205 2.91 17.02 -9.04
CA LEU A 205 2.06 16.58 -7.93
C LEU A 205 2.10 17.59 -6.77
N GLN A 206 3.29 18.08 -6.42
CA GLN A 206 3.45 19.12 -5.39
C GLN A 206 2.74 20.42 -5.76
N LYS A 207 2.88 20.89 -7.02
CA LYS A 207 2.18 22.07 -7.56
C LYS A 207 0.66 21.93 -7.46
N LEU A 208 0.12 20.73 -7.66
CA LEU A 208 -1.31 20.41 -7.57
C LEU A 208 -1.78 20.13 -6.13
N ASN A 209 -0.93 20.32 -5.13
CA ASN A 209 -1.21 20.00 -3.72
C ASN A 209 -1.57 18.52 -3.48
N ILE A 210 -1.02 17.63 -4.29
CA ILE A 210 -1.03 16.19 -4.03
C ILE A 210 0.21 15.89 -3.19
N ASN A 211 0.01 15.66 -1.90
CA ASN A 211 1.09 15.69 -0.92
C ASN A 211 1.81 14.35 -0.75
N TYR A 212 1.18 13.27 -1.20
CA TYR A 212 1.67 11.90 -1.01
C TYR A 212 1.46 11.08 -2.26
N ALA A 213 2.46 10.29 -2.61
CA ALA A 213 2.39 9.38 -3.74
C ALA A 213 2.96 8.01 -3.37
N CYS A 214 2.23 6.97 -3.75
CA CYS A 214 2.64 5.58 -3.60
C CYS A 214 3.45 5.16 -4.83
N LEU A 215 4.62 4.56 -4.58
CA LEU A 215 5.44 3.94 -5.60
C LEU A 215 5.43 2.43 -5.38
N LEU A 216 5.24 1.66 -6.44
CA LEU A 216 5.36 0.21 -6.37
C LEU A 216 6.84 -0.16 -6.16
N TYR A 217 7.13 -0.82 -5.04
CA TYR A 217 8.39 -1.52 -4.86
C TYR A 217 8.17 -2.99 -5.19
N THR A 218 8.67 -3.43 -6.34
CA THR A 218 8.87 -4.85 -6.61
C THR A 218 10.25 -5.22 -6.07
N SER A 219 10.31 -6.12 -5.08
CA SER A 219 11.58 -6.80 -4.78
C SER A 219 11.85 -7.77 -5.93
N ASP A 220 12.83 -7.47 -6.76
CA ASP A 220 13.40 -8.43 -7.69
C ASP A 220 14.01 -9.63 -6.93
#